data_01c555bcc6c429162f08ca0876c0516c
#
_entry.id   01c555bcc6c429162f08ca0876c0516c
#
_cell.length_a   1.000
_cell.length_b   1.000
_cell.length_c   1.000
_cell.angle_alpha   90.00
_cell.angle_beta   90.00
_cell.angle_gamma   90.00
#
_symmetry.space_group_name_H-M   'P 1'
#
loop_
_entity.id
_entity.type
_entity.pdbx_description
1 polymer ?
#
loop_
_entity_poly.entity_id
_entity_poly.type
_entity_poly.pdbx_seq_one_letter_code
_entity_poly.pdbx_strand_id
1 'polypeptide(L)'
;AYFPSVEIDGALYADGGLFAVAPDQVALHEAEHFMGIDVARVRMLSIGTATVGYQPAEGIDADAGAVGWLSDGRLILTLIAVQQQHVQAMMEDRLGARYLRLDAEWPADAALGIDIATPHAAQTLTALAARTVREIDRKPLKMFL
;
A
#
# COMPACT_ATOMS: atom_id res chain seq x y z
N ALA A 1 10.56 3.67 11.22
CA ALA A 1 9.69 2.51 11.38
C ALA A 1 8.57 2.83 12.36
N TYR A 2 7.38 2.38 12.08
CA TYR A 2 6.22 2.56 12.98
C TYR A 2 6.32 1.66 14.20
N PHE A 3 6.85 0.45 14.00
CA PHE A 3 7.06 -0.52 15.05
C PHE A 3 8.54 -0.60 15.46
N PRO A 4 8.83 -0.94 16.73
CA PRO A 4 10.21 -1.15 17.17
C PRO A 4 10.84 -2.33 16.41
N SER A 5 12.14 -2.25 16.21
CA SER A 5 12.89 -3.38 15.66
C SER A 5 12.93 -4.54 16.67
N VAL A 6 12.97 -5.76 16.17
CA VAL A 6 13.01 -6.99 16.97
C VAL A 6 14.29 -7.75 16.66
N GLU A 7 14.99 -8.22 17.67
CA GLU A 7 16.15 -9.11 17.51
C GLU A 7 15.69 -10.57 17.50
N ILE A 8 16.09 -11.29 16.45
CA ILE A 8 15.84 -12.73 16.29
C ILE A 8 17.16 -13.38 15.86
N ASP A 9 17.63 -14.36 16.62
CA ASP A 9 18.86 -15.11 16.34
C ASP A 9 20.09 -14.23 16.08
N GLY A 10 20.23 -13.11 16.82
CA GLY A 10 21.32 -12.16 16.71
C GLY A 10 21.24 -11.21 15.51
N ALA A 11 20.16 -11.24 14.74
CA ALA A 11 19.89 -10.31 13.65
C ALA A 11 18.77 -9.33 14.04
N LEU A 12 18.92 -8.06 13.69
CA LEU A 12 17.91 -7.03 13.94
C LEU A 12 16.95 -6.92 12.75
N TYR A 13 15.68 -7.12 13.01
CA TYR A 13 14.60 -7.00 12.02
C TYR A 13 13.82 -5.71 12.24
N ALA A 14 13.53 -5.02 11.14
CA ALA A 14 12.71 -3.82 11.12
C ALA A 14 11.49 -4.03 10.20
N ASP A 15 10.50 -3.17 10.34
CA ASP A 15 9.29 -3.15 9.50
C ASP A 15 9.67 -3.08 8.01
N GLY A 16 9.16 -4.04 7.23
CA GLY A 16 9.38 -4.14 5.79
C GLY A 16 8.88 -2.91 5.00
N GLY A 17 7.97 -2.13 5.56
CA GLY A 17 7.52 -0.86 4.99
C GLY A 17 8.63 0.19 4.84
N LEU A 18 9.75 0.06 5.54
CA LEU A 18 10.94 0.89 5.29
C LEU A 18 11.57 0.61 3.92
N PHE A 19 11.45 -0.61 3.42
CA PHE A 19 11.99 -1.03 2.14
C PHE A 19 10.95 -0.94 1.02
N ALA A 20 9.77 -1.51 1.24
CA ALA A 20 8.71 -1.55 0.24
C ALA A 20 7.33 -1.59 0.90
N VAL A 21 6.63 -0.45 0.91
CA VAL A 21 5.23 -0.36 1.38
C VAL A 21 4.30 -1.12 0.44
N ALA A 22 4.56 -1.06 -0.87
CA ALA A 22 3.91 -1.86 -1.90
C ALA A 22 4.92 -2.85 -2.48
N PRO A 23 4.86 -4.15 -2.12
CA PRO A 23 5.87 -5.13 -2.49
C PRO A 23 5.72 -5.68 -3.92
N ASP A 24 4.79 -5.17 -4.72
CA ASP A 24 4.49 -5.66 -6.08
C ASP A 24 5.72 -5.68 -6.98
N GLN A 25 6.50 -4.60 -6.97
CA GLN A 25 7.73 -4.51 -7.76
C GLN A 25 8.79 -5.52 -7.29
N VAL A 26 8.89 -5.74 -5.99
CA VAL A 26 9.79 -6.74 -5.41
C VAL A 26 9.35 -8.13 -5.85
N ALA A 27 8.06 -8.44 -5.76
CA ALA A 27 7.52 -9.74 -6.19
C ALA A 27 7.74 -10.00 -7.68
N LEU A 28 7.60 -8.97 -8.52
CA LEU A 28 7.89 -9.09 -9.94
C LEU A 28 9.37 -9.35 -10.19
N HIS A 29 10.25 -8.62 -9.50
CA HIS A 29 11.70 -8.80 -9.60
C HIS A 29 12.12 -10.22 -9.19
N GLU A 30 11.59 -10.74 -8.08
CA GLU A 30 11.82 -12.12 -7.63
C GLU A 30 11.41 -13.15 -8.70
N ALA A 31 10.22 -12.97 -9.27
CA ALA A 31 9.72 -13.86 -10.31
C ALA A 31 10.61 -13.86 -11.56
N GLU A 32 11.00 -12.69 -12.04
CA GLU A 32 11.83 -12.57 -13.25
C GLU A 32 13.28 -13.00 -13.01
N HIS A 33 13.91 -12.48 -11.96
CA HIS A 33 15.35 -12.59 -11.77
C HIS A 33 15.77 -13.89 -11.08
N PHE A 34 15.06 -14.29 -10.03
CA PHE A 34 15.44 -15.48 -9.26
C PHE A 34 14.70 -16.75 -9.69
N MET A 35 13.47 -16.62 -10.18
CA MET A 35 12.69 -17.77 -10.64
C MET A 35 12.77 -17.95 -12.17
N GLY A 36 13.35 -17.01 -12.90
CA GLY A 36 13.50 -17.08 -14.36
C GLY A 36 12.17 -17.07 -15.13
N ILE A 37 11.13 -16.50 -14.55
CA ILE A 37 9.81 -16.43 -15.17
C ILE A 37 9.76 -15.25 -16.13
N ASP A 38 9.40 -15.51 -17.39
CA ASP A 38 9.15 -14.46 -18.37
C ASP A 38 8.01 -13.55 -17.88
N VAL A 39 8.24 -12.24 -17.86
CA VAL A 39 7.25 -11.22 -17.47
C VAL A 39 5.94 -11.32 -18.25
N ALA A 40 6.01 -11.80 -19.51
CA ALA A 40 4.81 -12.01 -20.33
C ALA A 40 3.86 -13.07 -19.74
N ARG A 41 4.37 -13.96 -18.89
CA ARG A 41 3.60 -15.01 -18.20
C ARG A 41 3.12 -14.61 -16.80
N VAL A 42 3.64 -13.52 -16.25
CA VAL A 42 3.27 -13.05 -14.91
C VAL A 42 1.88 -12.42 -14.93
N ARG A 43 1.05 -12.83 -14.01
CA ARG A 43 -0.20 -12.17 -13.64
C ARG A 43 -0.13 -11.81 -12.17
N MET A 44 -0.40 -10.56 -11.83
CA MET A 44 -0.23 -10.06 -10.47
C MET A 44 -1.55 -9.53 -9.92
N LEU A 45 -2.03 -10.16 -8.86
CA LEU A 45 -3.11 -9.65 -8.04
C LEU A 45 -2.50 -8.95 -6.83
N SER A 46 -2.65 -7.64 -6.75
CA SER A 46 -2.21 -6.81 -5.63
C SER A 46 -3.39 -6.50 -4.72
N ILE A 47 -3.22 -6.75 -3.44
CA ILE A 47 -4.29 -6.52 -2.44
C ILE A 47 -3.78 -5.49 -1.43
N GLY A 48 -4.43 -4.32 -1.41
CA GLY A 48 -4.15 -3.26 -0.46
C GLY A 48 -4.84 -3.47 0.88
N THR A 49 -4.41 -2.70 1.86
CA THR A 49 -4.90 -2.75 3.26
C THR A 49 -5.73 -1.52 3.64
N ALA A 50 -6.35 -0.89 2.69
CA ALA A 50 -6.99 0.42 2.72
C ALA A 50 -5.94 1.55 2.67
N THR A 51 -5.88 2.23 1.54
CA THR A 51 -4.89 3.27 1.29
C THR A 51 -5.40 4.61 1.80
N VAL A 52 -4.53 5.34 2.50
CA VAL A 52 -4.76 6.77 2.72
C VAL A 52 -4.55 7.45 1.37
N GLY A 53 -5.63 7.95 0.77
CA GLY A 53 -5.49 8.81 -0.41
C GLY A 53 -4.55 9.97 -0.08
N TYR A 54 -3.59 10.26 -0.95
CA TYR A 54 -2.79 11.47 -0.79
C TYR A 54 -3.73 12.67 -0.89
N GLN A 55 -4.06 13.24 0.24
CA GLN A 55 -4.69 14.55 0.32
C GLN A 55 -3.62 15.50 0.85
N PRO A 56 -3.23 16.53 0.07
CA PRO A 56 -2.45 17.63 0.62
C PRO A 56 -3.21 18.11 1.86
N ALA A 57 -2.58 18.11 3.02
CA ALA A 57 -3.24 18.60 4.22
C ALA A 57 -3.65 20.06 3.98
N GLU A 58 -4.94 20.37 4.14
CA GLU A 58 -5.41 21.73 4.14
C GLU A 58 -4.60 22.52 5.19
N GLY A 59 -4.02 23.65 4.79
CA GLY A 59 -3.23 24.50 5.68
C GLY A 59 -1.77 24.12 5.85
N ILE A 60 -1.17 23.35 4.92
CA ILE A 60 0.31 23.30 4.85
C ILE A 60 0.78 24.69 4.49
N ASP A 61 1.44 25.36 5.44
CA ASP A 61 2.21 26.55 5.15
C ASP A 61 3.33 26.18 4.17
N ALA A 62 3.35 26.82 2.99
CA ALA A 62 4.38 26.57 1.98
C ALA A 62 5.80 26.80 2.55
N ASP A 63 5.92 27.61 3.59
CA ASP A 63 7.17 27.95 4.26
C ASP A 63 7.51 27.06 5.46
N ALA A 64 6.67 26.06 5.78
CA ALA A 64 6.86 25.22 6.99
C ALA A 64 8.14 24.37 6.97
N GLY A 65 8.77 24.17 5.82
CA GLY A 65 10.04 23.45 5.68
C GLY A 65 10.05 22.06 6.33
N ALA A 66 11.21 21.60 6.76
CA ALA A 66 11.40 20.27 7.34
C ALA A 66 10.61 20.04 8.63
N VAL A 67 10.46 21.06 9.46
CA VAL A 67 9.74 20.95 10.76
C VAL A 67 8.24 20.69 10.52
N GLY A 68 7.63 21.37 9.57
CA GLY A 68 6.23 21.16 9.22
C GLY A 68 5.97 19.76 8.62
N TRP A 69 6.91 19.23 7.87
CA TRP A 69 6.82 17.88 7.31
C TRP A 69 6.99 16.77 8.36
N LEU A 70 7.79 17.00 9.39
CA LEU A 70 8.04 16.04 10.47
C LEU A 70 6.97 16.06 11.53
N SER A 71 6.18 17.16 11.63
CA SER A 71 5.09 17.24 12.59
C SER A 71 3.96 16.27 12.21
N ASP A 72 3.31 15.71 13.20
CA ASP A 72 2.09 14.87 13.09
C ASP A 72 2.21 13.61 12.20
N GLY A 73 3.44 13.12 11.93
CA GLY A 73 3.66 11.93 11.09
C GLY A 73 3.33 12.10 9.61
N ARG A 74 3.05 13.32 9.15
CA ARG A 74 2.64 13.62 7.76
C ARG A 74 3.64 13.16 6.72
N LEU A 75 4.93 13.33 6.99
CA LEU A 75 5.98 12.86 6.07
C LEU A 75 5.88 11.37 5.82
N ILE A 76 5.70 10.57 6.86
CA ILE A 76 5.63 9.11 6.76
C ILE A 76 4.40 8.69 5.96
N LEU A 77 3.23 9.26 6.26
CA LEU A 77 2.00 8.96 5.52
C LEU A 77 2.09 9.37 4.06
N THR A 78 2.71 10.52 3.78
CA THR A 78 2.95 10.98 2.40
C THR A 78 3.88 10.03 1.65
N LEU A 79 5.00 9.62 2.28
CA LEU A 79 5.94 8.68 1.67
C LEU A 79 5.27 7.33 1.37
N ILE A 80 4.44 6.83 2.28
CA ILE A 80 3.65 5.61 2.08
C ILE A 80 2.74 5.76 0.86
N ALA A 81 1.94 6.82 0.82
CA ALA A 81 1.00 7.06 -0.27
C ALA A 81 1.70 7.24 -1.62
N VAL A 82 2.77 8.01 -1.66
CA VAL A 82 3.55 8.25 -2.90
C VAL A 82 4.21 6.97 -3.39
N GLN A 83 4.81 6.17 -2.50
CA GLN A 83 5.40 4.88 -2.89
C GLN A 83 4.34 3.93 -3.47
N GLN A 84 3.17 3.82 -2.84
CA GLN A 84 2.09 2.96 -3.34
C GLN A 84 1.63 3.39 -4.72
N GLN A 85 1.36 4.68 -4.93
CA GLN A 85 0.94 5.20 -6.23
C GLN A 85 2.00 5.00 -7.31
N HIS A 86 3.27 5.25 -6.96
CA HIS A 86 4.39 5.07 -7.90
C HIS A 86 4.51 3.61 -8.33
N VAL A 87 4.53 2.67 -7.37
CA VAL A 87 4.62 1.23 -7.67
C VAL A 87 3.42 0.76 -8.47
N GLN A 88 2.20 1.19 -8.13
CA GLN A 88 1.00 0.86 -8.88
C GLN A 88 1.11 1.31 -10.34
N ALA A 89 1.47 2.57 -10.59
CA ALA A 89 1.62 3.11 -11.94
C ALA A 89 2.68 2.33 -12.75
N MET A 90 3.80 1.98 -12.13
CA MET A 90 4.83 1.15 -12.79
C MET A 90 4.33 -0.25 -13.12
N MET A 91 3.55 -0.87 -12.24
CA MET A 91 3.01 -2.22 -12.48
C MET A 91 1.92 -2.20 -13.56
N GLU A 92 1.08 -1.19 -13.56
CA GLU A 92 0.07 -0.96 -14.62
C GLU A 92 0.73 -0.80 -15.99
N ASP A 93 1.80 0.00 -16.08
CA ASP A 93 2.57 0.18 -17.31
C ASP A 93 3.24 -1.14 -17.77
N ARG A 94 3.87 -1.86 -16.84
CA ARG A 94 4.66 -3.05 -17.15
C ARG A 94 3.83 -4.29 -17.44
N LEU A 95 2.73 -4.50 -16.75
CA LEU A 95 1.90 -5.70 -16.84
C LEU A 95 0.58 -5.47 -17.59
N GLY A 96 0.10 -4.23 -17.69
CA GLY A 96 -1.16 -3.90 -18.34
C GLY A 96 -2.33 -4.69 -17.76
N ALA A 97 -3.13 -5.33 -18.61
CA ALA A 97 -4.28 -6.14 -18.19
C ALA A 97 -3.93 -7.34 -17.28
N ARG A 98 -2.65 -7.67 -17.14
CA ARG A 98 -2.17 -8.75 -16.26
C ARG A 98 -1.87 -8.28 -14.82
N TYR A 99 -2.13 -7.00 -14.53
CA TYR A 99 -2.08 -6.43 -13.18
C TYR A 99 -3.48 -6.06 -12.74
N LEU A 100 -3.86 -6.47 -11.55
CA LEU A 100 -5.11 -6.08 -10.91
C LEU A 100 -4.84 -5.70 -9.47
N ARG A 101 -5.13 -4.43 -9.11
CA ARG A 101 -5.07 -3.99 -7.72
C ARG A 101 -6.47 -3.89 -7.12
N LEU A 102 -6.61 -4.49 -5.96
CA LEU A 102 -7.79 -4.39 -5.10
C LEU A 102 -7.42 -3.58 -3.87
N ASP A 103 -7.99 -2.41 -3.73
CA ASP A 103 -7.77 -1.55 -2.57
C ASP A 103 -9.04 -0.74 -2.27
N ALA A 104 -9.07 -0.08 -1.13
CA ALA A 104 -10.11 0.84 -0.73
C ALA A 104 -9.48 2.14 -0.21
N GLU A 105 -10.11 3.25 -0.46
CA GLU A 105 -9.71 4.54 0.12
C GLU A 105 -10.32 4.70 1.52
N TRP A 106 -9.56 5.28 2.41
CA TRP A 106 -10.07 5.69 3.72
C TRP A 106 -11.14 6.77 3.55
N PRO A 107 -12.30 6.63 4.18
CA PRO A 107 -13.22 7.74 4.31
C PRO A 107 -12.56 8.89 5.11
N ALA A 108 -12.76 10.11 4.68
CA ALA A 108 -12.12 11.28 5.30
C ALA A 108 -12.46 11.45 6.80
N ASP A 109 -13.60 10.91 7.23
CA ASP A 109 -14.12 10.95 8.59
C ASP A 109 -13.80 9.67 9.40
N ALA A 110 -13.12 8.69 8.81
CA ALA A 110 -12.80 7.45 9.50
C ALA A 110 -11.65 7.64 10.49
N ALA A 111 -11.90 7.29 11.74
CA ALA A 111 -10.85 7.22 12.76
C ALA A 111 -10.01 5.95 12.58
N LEU A 112 -9.27 5.89 11.47
CA LEU A 112 -8.35 4.82 11.14
C LEU A 112 -6.90 5.28 11.33
N GLY A 113 -6.01 4.35 11.55
CA GLY A 113 -4.57 4.59 11.68
C GLY A 113 -3.83 3.26 11.64
N ILE A 114 -2.53 3.31 11.35
CA ILE A 114 -1.69 2.11 11.22
C ILE A 114 -1.63 1.34 12.55
N ASP A 115 -1.78 2.04 13.66
CA ASP A 115 -1.72 1.53 15.05
C ASP A 115 -3.06 1.56 15.78
N ILE A 116 -4.16 1.90 15.11
CA ILE A 116 -5.48 1.97 15.71
C ILE A 116 -6.21 0.63 15.61
N ALA A 117 -6.07 -0.20 16.65
CA ALA A 117 -6.71 -1.51 16.75
C ALA A 117 -7.98 -1.46 17.60
N THR A 118 -9.00 -0.72 17.14
CA THR A 118 -10.30 -0.63 17.82
C THR A 118 -11.36 -1.48 17.13
N PRO A 119 -12.44 -1.91 17.85
CA PRO A 119 -13.58 -2.58 17.23
C PRO A 119 -14.21 -1.76 16.08
N HIS A 120 -14.24 -0.44 16.22
CA HIS A 120 -14.75 0.46 15.17
C HIS A 120 -13.87 0.42 13.92
N ALA A 121 -12.54 0.50 14.07
CA ALA A 121 -11.61 0.39 12.95
C ALA A 121 -11.77 -0.96 12.24
N ALA A 122 -11.86 -2.07 12.98
CA ALA A 122 -12.08 -3.39 12.41
C ALA A 122 -13.40 -3.49 11.61
N GLN A 123 -14.49 -2.92 12.13
CA GLN A 123 -15.78 -2.87 11.44
C GLN A 123 -15.70 -2.03 10.15
N THR A 124 -15.07 -0.86 10.22
CA THR A 124 -14.88 0.02 9.06
C THR A 124 -14.07 -0.67 7.97
N LEU A 125 -12.93 -1.26 8.30
CA LEU A 125 -12.10 -2.00 7.35
C LEU A 125 -12.84 -3.19 6.74
N THR A 126 -13.62 -3.93 7.54
CA THR A 126 -14.45 -5.03 7.04
C THR A 126 -15.51 -4.53 6.05
N ALA A 127 -16.15 -3.39 6.34
CA ALA A 127 -17.14 -2.79 5.44
C ALA A 127 -16.50 -2.31 4.13
N LEU A 128 -15.31 -1.71 4.19
CA LEU A 128 -14.54 -1.30 3.01
C LEU A 128 -14.18 -2.50 2.14
N ALA A 129 -13.64 -3.57 2.72
CA ALA A 129 -13.31 -4.80 2.01
C ALA A 129 -14.55 -5.42 1.35
N ALA A 130 -15.67 -5.50 2.08
CA ALA A 130 -16.94 -6.01 1.53
C ALA A 130 -17.49 -5.14 0.38
N ARG A 131 -17.27 -3.83 0.42
CA ARG A 131 -17.61 -2.91 -0.68
C ARG A 131 -16.73 -3.19 -1.90
N THR A 132 -15.41 -3.23 -1.72
CA THR A 132 -14.45 -3.52 -2.80
C THR A 132 -14.80 -4.84 -3.51
N VAL A 133 -15.09 -5.91 -2.76
CA VAL A 133 -15.48 -7.21 -3.33
C VAL A 133 -16.81 -7.15 -4.11
N ARG A 134 -17.76 -6.30 -3.70
CA ARG A 134 -19.03 -6.13 -4.43
C ARG A 134 -18.88 -5.31 -5.70
N GLU A 135 -18.02 -4.30 -5.69
CA GLU A 135 -17.82 -3.35 -6.79
C GLU A 135 -16.85 -3.86 -7.85
N ILE A 136 -16.08 -4.89 -7.52
CA ILE A 136 -15.08 -5.44 -8.45
C ILE A 136 -15.75 -5.98 -9.73
N ASP A 137 -15.20 -5.60 -10.88
CA ASP A 137 -15.54 -6.28 -12.12
C ASP A 137 -14.97 -7.71 -12.08
N ARG A 138 -15.88 -8.68 -12.17
CA ARG A 138 -15.54 -10.11 -12.11
C ARG A 138 -14.83 -10.61 -13.37
N LYS A 139 -14.87 -9.88 -14.48
CA LYS A 139 -14.24 -10.32 -15.72
C LYS A 139 -12.70 -10.30 -15.62
N PRO A 140 -12.07 -9.17 -15.23
CA PRO A 140 -10.64 -9.17 -14.96
C PRO A 140 -10.24 -10.17 -13.88
N LEU A 141 -11.00 -10.25 -12.78
CA LEU A 141 -10.67 -11.13 -11.66
C LEU A 141 -10.55 -12.61 -12.06
N LYS A 142 -11.34 -13.08 -13.01
CA LYS A 142 -11.25 -14.47 -13.52
C LYS A 142 -9.91 -14.82 -14.16
N MET A 143 -9.10 -13.84 -14.52
CA MET A 143 -7.76 -14.10 -15.06
C MET A 143 -6.74 -14.40 -13.95
N PHE A 144 -7.08 -14.13 -12.70
CA PHE A 144 -6.20 -14.26 -11.53
C PHE A 144 -6.61 -15.42 -10.61
N LEU A 145 -7.75 -16.02 -10.85
CA LEU A 145 -8.29 -17.18 -10.15
C LEU A 145 -8.24 -18.43 -11.06
#